data_d6e1c1d6caea301503085bb343b8ffde
#
_entry.id   d6e1c1d6caea301503085bb343b8ffde
#
_cell.length_a   1.000
_cell.length_b   1.000
_cell.length_c   1.000
_cell.angle_alpha   90.00
_cell.angle_beta   90.00
_cell.angle_gamma   90.00
#
_symmetry.space_group_name_H-M   'P 1'
#
loop_
_entity.id
_entity.type
_entity.pdbx_description
1 polymer ?
#
loop_
_entity_poly.entity_id
_entity_poly.type
_entity_poly.pdbx_seq_one_letter_code
_entity_poly.pdbx_strand_id
1 'polypeptide(L)'
;MRKRKRWPLAALACLCLTGCDIANTRDASYLTSGDYTAALPFQENDTRVKHVSLISDMDVRMQMEEGLMDLSRQYFSPNDVAFRSHTFLDYDELDATDGSRGLLGTLRDGNPNGLNPNANEEFDTGNGVVQGGIILVDIYELDWYANDRLAGISLGLIVNDKINYNNQDYEITPEKMENYLNVTFSKLVTYMRERFNEVTVNVPIFVAAYELDSDPLTSSPGGYVYDGYFDGTNSTFHNLDQTQATVPSAKFTELDPEMAADFTEFKNALLNVLPDATYVTGEAKLNKGVTQKLSLTVTAHGKTLAEVMAITQEAKEKMNLFTDTECAYVVTVKN
;
A
#
# COMPACT_ATOMS: atom_id res chain seq x y z
N MET A 1 51.91 59.64 26.17
CA MET A 1 51.07 59.31 25.01
C MET A 1 51.02 57.83 24.80
N ARG A 2 49.96 57.11 25.23
CA ARG A 2 49.81 55.68 25.12
C ARG A 2 48.92 55.37 23.90
N LYS A 3 49.47 54.72 22.83
CA LYS A 3 48.72 54.23 21.68
C LYS A 3 47.95 52.98 22.04
N ARG A 4 46.58 53.02 21.93
CA ARG A 4 45.71 51.86 22.05
C ARG A 4 45.72 51.10 20.74
N LYS A 5 46.16 49.84 20.78
CA LYS A 5 45.99 48.89 19.68
C LYS A 5 44.54 48.44 19.61
N ARG A 6 43.89 48.67 18.47
CA ARG A 6 42.59 48.08 18.11
C ARG A 6 42.82 46.68 17.58
N TRP A 7 42.18 45.72 18.21
CA TRP A 7 42.08 44.37 17.65
C TRP A 7 40.90 44.31 16.66
N PRO A 8 41.03 43.63 15.49
CA PRO A 8 39.89 43.41 14.63
C PRO A 8 39.04 42.30 15.20
N LEU A 9 37.72 42.53 15.25
CA LEU A 9 36.73 41.51 15.50
C LEU A 9 36.83 40.45 14.39
N ALA A 10 37.14 39.22 14.80
CA ALA A 10 36.98 38.08 13.90
C ALA A 10 35.49 37.82 13.69
N ALA A 11 35.04 37.99 12.47
CA ALA A 11 33.71 37.60 12.03
C ALA A 11 33.62 36.07 12.11
N LEU A 12 32.75 35.58 12.99
CA LEU A 12 32.38 34.18 13.08
C LEU A 12 31.53 33.88 11.86
N ALA A 13 32.14 33.24 10.84
CA ALA A 13 31.41 32.72 9.70
C ALA A 13 30.60 31.51 10.17
N CYS A 14 29.29 31.65 10.25
CA CYS A 14 28.38 30.52 10.32
C CYS A 14 28.53 29.72 9.00
N LEU A 15 29.24 28.61 9.09
CA LEU A 15 29.16 27.56 8.07
C LEU A 15 27.78 26.95 8.19
N CYS A 16 26.85 27.39 7.33
CA CYS A 16 25.67 26.61 7.01
C CYS A 16 26.20 25.34 6.33
N LEU A 17 26.18 24.25 7.05
CA LEU A 17 26.27 22.92 6.45
C LEU A 17 25.02 22.77 5.58
N THR A 18 25.16 23.06 4.30
CA THR A 18 24.23 22.57 3.31
C THR A 18 24.34 21.06 3.39
N GLY A 19 23.32 20.44 4.02
CA GLY A 19 23.17 19.00 3.99
C GLY A 19 23.20 18.56 2.54
N CYS A 20 24.07 17.61 2.24
CA CYS A 20 24.03 16.90 0.98
C CYS A 20 22.61 16.36 0.81
N ASP A 21 21.98 16.67 -0.32
CA ASP A 21 20.85 15.92 -0.81
C ASP A 21 21.23 14.45 -0.83
N ILE A 22 20.78 13.73 0.19
CA ILE A 22 20.82 12.27 0.17
C ILE A 22 19.69 11.89 -0.78
N ALA A 23 20.09 11.37 -1.93
CA ALA A 23 19.20 10.91 -2.96
C ALA A 23 18.05 10.08 -2.35
N ASN A 24 16.83 10.55 -2.59
CA ASN A 24 15.53 9.87 -2.62
C ASN A 24 15.38 8.54 -1.85
N THR A 25 15.78 8.47 -0.60
CA THR A 25 15.20 7.47 0.29
C THR A 25 13.94 8.09 0.88
N ARG A 26 12.79 7.73 0.33
CA ARG A 26 11.51 8.10 0.94
C ARG A 26 11.42 7.35 2.26
N ASP A 27 11.69 8.04 3.34
CA ASP A 27 11.31 7.56 4.66
C ASP A 27 9.78 7.65 4.74
N ALA A 28 9.11 6.55 5.06
CA ALA A 28 7.66 6.50 5.20
C ALA A 28 7.10 7.47 6.26
N SER A 29 7.95 8.04 7.10
CA SER A 29 7.59 9.02 8.12
C SER A 29 7.64 10.47 7.68
N TYR A 30 8.18 10.79 6.47
CA TYR A 30 8.32 12.17 5.99
C TYR A 30 7.75 12.34 4.60
N LEU A 31 6.83 13.30 4.44
CA LEU A 31 6.35 13.72 3.14
C LEU A 31 7.47 14.44 2.39
N THR A 32 7.72 14.05 1.17
CA THR A 32 8.71 14.65 0.27
C THR A 32 8.02 15.36 -0.90
N SER A 33 8.81 16.12 -1.70
CA SER A 33 8.30 16.79 -2.89
C SER A 33 7.93 15.80 -4.01
N GLY A 34 7.02 15.00 -3.89
CA GLY A 34 6.56 13.95 -4.81
C GLY A 34 5.64 12.99 -4.11
N ASP A 35 5.43 13.21 -2.79
CA ASP A 35 4.41 12.48 -2.05
C ASP A 35 3.09 13.24 -2.06
N TYR A 36 2.00 12.51 -1.97
CA TYR A 36 0.68 13.12 -1.88
C TYR A 36 0.52 13.88 -0.57
N THR A 37 -0.25 14.98 -0.63
CA THR A 37 -0.64 15.76 0.54
C THR A 37 -2.13 15.62 0.80
N ALA A 38 -2.52 15.60 2.07
CA ALA A 38 -3.93 15.63 2.44
C ALA A 38 -4.53 17.02 2.19
N ALA A 39 -5.74 17.08 1.65
CA ALA A 39 -6.49 18.31 1.50
C ALA A 39 -6.96 18.80 2.88
N LEU A 40 -6.72 20.09 3.17
CA LEU A 40 -7.10 20.69 4.45
C LEU A 40 -8.41 21.52 4.32
N PRO A 41 -9.21 21.63 5.38
CA PRO A 41 -9.08 20.92 6.65
C PRO A 41 -9.29 19.41 6.47
N PHE A 42 -8.51 18.61 7.20
CA PHE A 42 -8.68 17.16 7.20
C PHE A 42 -10.00 16.79 7.89
N GLN A 43 -10.72 15.85 7.29
CA GLN A 43 -11.96 15.31 7.86
C GLN A 43 -11.74 13.82 8.17
N GLU A 44 -12.01 13.46 9.41
CA GLU A 44 -12.00 12.06 9.82
C GLU A 44 -13.20 11.34 9.23
N ASN A 45 -12.99 10.11 8.74
CA ASN A 45 -14.06 9.25 8.25
C ASN A 45 -14.31 8.11 9.25
N ASP A 46 -15.55 7.93 9.66
CA ASP A 46 -15.95 6.92 10.65
C ASP A 46 -16.02 5.50 10.07
N THR A 47 -16.07 5.36 8.75
CA THR A 47 -16.09 4.05 8.06
C THR A 47 -14.90 3.22 8.49
N ARG A 48 -13.70 3.78 8.47
CA ARG A 48 -12.47 3.06 8.84
C ARG A 48 -12.45 2.64 10.31
N VAL A 49 -13.02 3.42 11.19
CA VAL A 49 -13.15 3.05 12.61
C VAL A 49 -14.11 1.87 12.78
N LYS A 50 -15.21 1.85 12.06
CA LYS A 50 -16.21 0.77 12.09
C LYS A 50 -15.69 -0.50 11.42
N HIS A 51 -14.92 -0.38 10.34
CA HIS A 51 -14.36 -1.51 9.57
C HIS A 51 -13.01 -2.03 10.09
N VAL A 52 -12.52 -1.51 11.22
CA VAL A 52 -11.23 -1.93 11.79
C VAL A 52 -11.10 -3.43 12.03
N SER A 53 -12.22 -4.12 12.23
CA SER A 53 -12.26 -5.57 12.46
C SER A 53 -12.33 -6.42 11.20
N LEU A 54 -12.61 -5.84 10.03
CA LEU A 54 -12.67 -6.58 8.76
C LEU A 54 -11.28 -7.06 8.34
N ILE A 55 -10.28 -6.22 8.56
CA ILE A 55 -8.88 -6.57 8.41
C ILE A 55 -8.20 -6.25 9.73
N SER A 56 -7.97 -7.28 10.54
CA SER A 56 -7.43 -7.12 11.89
C SER A 56 -5.96 -6.70 11.91
N ASP A 57 -5.21 -7.04 10.88
CA ASP A 57 -3.81 -6.67 10.73
C ASP A 57 -3.68 -5.20 10.26
N MET A 58 -3.12 -4.35 11.13
CA MET A 58 -2.93 -2.95 10.84
C MET A 58 -1.89 -2.73 9.74
N ASP A 59 -0.85 -3.56 9.70
CA ASP A 59 0.23 -3.43 8.73
C ASP A 59 -0.31 -3.72 7.32
N VAL A 60 -1.16 -4.74 7.16
CA VAL A 60 -1.85 -5.03 5.89
C VAL A 60 -2.69 -3.85 5.43
N ARG A 61 -3.46 -3.21 6.33
CA ARG A 61 -4.27 -2.04 5.98
C ARG A 61 -3.41 -0.88 5.47
N MET A 62 -2.30 -0.59 6.17
CA MET A 62 -1.39 0.49 5.75
C MET A 62 -0.72 0.18 4.42
N GLN A 63 -0.27 -1.05 4.23
CA GLN A 63 0.36 -1.50 3.00
C GLN A 63 -0.58 -1.42 1.79
N MET A 64 -1.84 -1.80 1.99
CA MET A 64 -2.86 -1.72 0.96
C MET A 64 -3.12 -0.25 0.56
N GLU A 65 -3.33 0.66 1.51
CA GLU A 65 -3.54 2.08 1.21
C GLU A 65 -2.32 2.73 0.55
N GLU A 66 -1.12 2.45 1.05
CA GLU A 66 0.13 2.92 0.43
C GLU A 66 0.27 2.40 -1.00
N GLY A 67 -0.04 1.12 -1.23
CA GLY A 67 -0.02 0.52 -2.56
C GLY A 67 -1.06 1.16 -3.51
N LEU A 68 -2.27 1.47 -3.01
CA LEU A 68 -3.28 2.19 -3.79
C LEU A 68 -2.79 3.58 -4.20
N MET A 69 -2.16 4.31 -3.27
CA MET A 69 -1.55 5.61 -3.56
C MET A 69 -0.44 5.49 -4.60
N ASP A 70 0.43 4.49 -4.49
CA ASP A 70 1.52 4.27 -5.43
C ASP A 70 1.00 3.96 -6.84
N LEU A 71 0.00 3.07 -6.98
CA LEU A 71 -0.63 2.75 -8.25
C LEU A 71 -1.34 3.97 -8.87
N SER A 72 -1.95 4.79 -8.02
CA SER A 72 -2.67 6.00 -8.45
C SER A 72 -1.78 7.06 -9.11
N ARG A 73 -0.46 7.04 -8.84
CA ARG A 73 0.51 8.03 -9.38
C ARG A 73 0.56 8.07 -10.90
N GLN A 74 0.23 6.98 -11.55
CA GLN A 74 0.21 6.91 -13.03
C GLN A 74 -0.93 7.74 -13.62
N TYR A 75 -1.97 8.06 -12.85
CA TYR A 75 -3.16 8.80 -13.29
C TYR A 75 -3.30 10.15 -12.60
N PHE A 76 -2.89 10.23 -11.34
CA PHE A 76 -3.04 11.41 -10.49
C PHE A 76 -1.67 11.84 -9.95
N SER A 77 -1.12 12.91 -10.49
CA SER A 77 0.20 13.40 -10.10
C SER A 77 0.16 14.01 -8.70
N PRO A 78 1.07 13.63 -7.78
CA PRO A 78 1.17 14.25 -6.45
C PRO A 78 1.46 15.75 -6.47
N ASN A 79 1.94 16.29 -7.60
CA ASN A 79 2.19 17.73 -7.76
C ASN A 79 0.91 18.51 -8.09
N ASP A 80 -0.12 17.83 -8.59
CA ASP A 80 -1.32 18.46 -9.12
C ASP A 80 -2.54 18.29 -8.24
N VAL A 81 -2.54 17.26 -7.36
CA VAL A 81 -3.68 16.92 -6.54
C VAL A 81 -3.31 16.71 -5.07
N ALA A 82 -4.30 16.97 -4.19
CA ALA A 82 -4.30 16.56 -2.79
C ALA A 82 -5.44 15.56 -2.56
N PHE A 83 -5.34 14.71 -1.57
CA PHE A 83 -6.33 13.66 -1.33
C PHE A 83 -7.24 13.94 -0.13
N ARG A 84 -8.44 13.40 -0.19
CA ARG A 84 -9.34 13.09 0.93
C ARG A 84 -9.65 11.60 0.88
N SER A 85 -10.13 11.04 1.97
CA SER A 85 -10.52 9.62 2.03
C SER A 85 -11.99 9.48 2.37
N HIS A 86 -12.67 8.54 1.69
CA HIS A 86 -14.08 8.20 1.92
C HIS A 86 -15.03 9.42 1.96
N THR A 87 -14.95 10.26 0.94
CA THR A 87 -15.86 11.40 0.80
C THR A 87 -17.25 10.92 0.33
N PHE A 88 -17.30 9.84 -0.45
CA PHE A 88 -18.51 9.30 -1.07
C PHE A 88 -18.94 7.98 -0.44
N LEU A 89 -18.04 6.99 -0.31
CA LEU A 89 -18.35 5.68 0.24
C LEU A 89 -18.27 5.70 1.77
N ASP A 90 -19.30 6.21 2.42
CA ASP A 90 -19.43 6.14 3.87
C ASP A 90 -19.88 4.74 4.32
N TYR A 91 -20.00 4.55 5.64
CA TYR A 91 -20.40 3.28 6.23
C TYR A 91 -21.76 2.79 5.71
N ASP A 92 -22.71 3.71 5.52
CA ASP A 92 -24.04 3.34 5.04
C ASP A 92 -24.03 2.92 3.57
N GLU A 93 -23.16 3.52 2.73
CA GLU A 93 -22.98 3.09 1.34
C GLU A 93 -22.40 1.67 1.25
N LEU A 94 -21.51 1.30 2.17
CA LEU A 94 -20.86 0.00 2.19
C LEU A 94 -21.72 -1.10 2.84
N ASP A 95 -22.35 -0.85 4.00
CA ASP A 95 -22.95 -1.87 4.85
C ASP A 95 -24.45 -1.79 5.03
N ALA A 96 -25.14 -0.78 4.48
CA ALA A 96 -26.57 -0.66 4.69
C ALA A 96 -27.33 -1.89 4.15
N THR A 97 -28.40 -2.20 4.85
CA THR A 97 -29.31 -3.31 4.49
C THR A 97 -30.67 -2.82 4.00
N ASP A 98 -30.77 -1.54 3.65
CA ASP A 98 -32.02 -0.88 3.25
C ASP A 98 -32.44 -1.17 1.79
N GLY A 99 -31.61 -1.90 1.03
CA GLY A 99 -31.86 -2.28 -0.35
C GLY A 99 -31.50 -1.20 -1.39
N SER A 100 -31.09 0.00 -0.96
CA SER A 100 -30.65 1.08 -1.86
C SER A 100 -29.14 1.25 -1.89
N ARG A 101 -28.44 0.70 -0.93
CA ARG A 101 -27.01 0.77 -0.66
C ARG A 101 -26.51 -0.60 -0.20
N GLY A 102 -25.31 -0.69 0.32
CA GLY A 102 -24.76 -1.93 0.88
C GLY A 102 -23.94 -2.69 -0.15
N LEU A 103 -22.88 -2.04 -0.65
CA LEU A 103 -21.99 -2.57 -1.67
C LEU A 103 -21.28 -3.86 -1.24
N LEU A 104 -20.92 -3.98 0.05
CA LEU A 104 -20.25 -5.18 0.58
C LEU A 104 -21.23 -6.37 0.77
N GLY A 105 -22.51 -6.11 0.65
CA GLY A 105 -23.53 -7.16 0.74
C GLY A 105 -23.57 -8.07 -0.50
N THR A 106 -24.34 -9.16 -0.37
CA THR A 106 -24.60 -10.06 -1.49
C THR A 106 -25.64 -9.48 -2.45
N LEU A 107 -25.45 -9.73 -3.75
CA LEU A 107 -26.41 -9.38 -4.79
C LEU A 107 -27.71 -10.17 -4.58
N ARG A 108 -28.85 -9.48 -4.52
CA ARG A 108 -30.20 -10.06 -4.36
C ARG A 108 -31.28 -9.03 -4.65
N ASP A 109 -32.54 -9.44 -4.78
CA ASP A 109 -33.66 -8.52 -5.04
C ASP A 109 -33.76 -7.40 -4.00
N GLY A 110 -33.45 -7.71 -2.73
CA GLY A 110 -33.40 -6.71 -1.65
C GLY A 110 -32.07 -5.93 -1.54
N ASN A 111 -31.09 -6.20 -2.39
CA ASN A 111 -29.83 -5.47 -2.49
C ASN A 111 -29.25 -5.58 -3.90
N PRO A 112 -29.80 -4.85 -4.88
CA PRO A 112 -29.31 -4.89 -6.28
C PRO A 112 -27.91 -4.31 -6.46
N ASN A 113 -27.44 -3.54 -5.46
CA ASN A 113 -26.12 -2.90 -5.48
C ASN A 113 -25.02 -3.76 -4.86
N GLY A 114 -25.39 -4.88 -4.20
CA GLY A 114 -24.40 -5.80 -3.62
C GLY A 114 -23.40 -6.31 -4.66
N LEU A 115 -22.14 -6.27 -4.28
CA LEU A 115 -21.02 -6.66 -5.18
C LEU A 115 -20.58 -8.10 -4.97
N ASN A 116 -20.90 -8.70 -3.82
CA ASN A 116 -20.66 -10.13 -3.60
C ASN A 116 -21.68 -11.00 -4.34
N PRO A 117 -21.31 -12.22 -4.76
CA PRO A 117 -22.22 -13.15 -5.41
C PRO A 117 -23.52 -13.38 -4.62
N ASN A 118 -24.60 -13.70 -5.31
CA ASN A 118 -25.87 -14.05 -4.68
C ASN A 118 -25.69 -15.31 -3.80
N ALA A 119 -26.12 -15.22 -2.54
CA ALA A 119 -25.95 -16.30 -1.58
C ALA A 119 -26.63 -17.63 -1.98
N ASN A 120 -27.60 -17.59 -2.90
CA ASN A 120 -28.34 -18.77 -3.38
C ASN A 120 -27.88 -19.24 -4.79
N GLU A 121 -26.92 -18.57 -5.40
CA GLU A 121 -26.40 -18.95 -6.72
C GLU A 121 -25.06 -19.64 -6.58
N GLU A 122 -24.79 -20.50 -7.56
CA GLU A 122 -23.50 -21.18 -7.65
C GLU A 122 -22.42 -20.20 -8.13
N PHE A 123 -21.29 -20.24 -7.46
CA PHE A 123 -20.08 -19.55 -7.86
C PHE A 123 -18.99 -20.58 -8.16
N ASP A 124 -18.48 -20.58 -9.37
CA ASP A 124 -17.39 -21.43 -9.81
C ASP A 124 -16.05 -20.77 -9.47
N THR A 125 -15.33 -21.30 -8.50
CA THR A 125 -14.00 -20.82 -8.09
C THR A 125 -12.88 -21.25 -9.04
N GLY A 126 -13.15 -22.17 -9.97
CA GLY A 126 -12.16 -22.85 -10.80
C GLY A 126 -11.56 -24.09 -10.13
N ASN A 127 -11.62 -24.19 -8.80
CA ASN A 127 -11.22 -25.36 -8.02
C ASN A 127 -12.43 -26.10 -7.42
N GLY A 128 -13.63 -25.61 -7.69
CA GLY A 128 -14.90 -26.19 -7.25
C GLY A 128 -16.04 -25.20 -7.35
N VAL A 129 -17.25 -25.68 -7.19
CA VAL A 129 -18.46 -24.87 -7.19
C VAL A 129 -18.95 -24.73 -5.77
N VAL A 130 -19.15 -23.49 -5.33
CA VAL A 130 -19.69 -23.15 -4.00
C VAL A 130 -21.02 -22.42 -4.16
N GLN A 131 -21.85 -22.45 -3.14
CA GLN A 131 -23.08 -21.69 -3.14
C GLN A 131 -22.88 -20.36 -2.42
N GLY A 132 -22.94 -19.28 -3.17
CA GLY A 132 -22.59 -17.94 -2.68
C GLY A 132 -21.11 -17.79 -2.41
N GLY A 133 -20.78 -16.84 -1.59
CA GLY A 133 -19.41 -16.58 -1.12
C GLY A 133 -19.18 -15.10 -0.90
N ILE A 134 -18.32 -14.79 0.06
CA ILE A 134 -17.83 -13.43 0.28
C ILE A 134 -16.44 -13.34 -0.32
N ILE A 135 -16.37 -12.70 -1.47
CA ILE A 135 -15.13 -12.42 -2.19
C ILE A 135 -14.63 -11.02 -1.81
N LEU A 136 -15.50 -10.01 -1.97
CA LEU A 136 -15.20 -8.63 -1.60
C LEU A 136 -15.39 -8.44 -0.09
N VAL A 137 -14.32 -8.06 0.60
CA VAL A 137 -14.28 -7.87 2.05
C VAL A 137 -14.49 -6.41 2.42
N ASP A 138 -13.84 -5.49 1.69
CA ASP A 138 -13.87 -4.05 1.99
C ASP A 138 -13.52 -3.23 0.76
N ILE A 139 -13.85 -1.92 0.81
CA ILE A 139 -13.50 -0.94 -0.21
C ILE A 139 -12.85 0.25 0.47
N TYR A 140 -11.67 0.65 -0.01
CA TYR A 140 -10.98 1.87 0.35
C TYR A 140 -11.15 2.91 -0.75
N GLU A 141 -11.24 4.18 -0.36
CA GLU A 141 -11.50 5.29 -1.28
C GLU A 141 -10.52 6.43 -1.01
N LEU A 142 -9.91 6.93 -2.07
CA LEU A 142 -9.09 8.12 -2.10
C LEU A 142 -9.64 9.07 -3.17
N ASP A 143 -10.00 10.28 -2.76
CA ASP A 143 -10.57 11.29 -3.62
C ASP A 143 -9.55 12.36 -3.91
N TRP A 144 -9.22 12.55 -5.18
CA TRP A 144 -8.21 13.47 -5.65
C TRP A 144 -8.81 14.83 -5.96
N TYR A 145 -8.29 15.87 -5.33
CA TYR A 145 -8.76 17.25 -5.48
C TYR A 145 -7.68 18.15 -6.07
N ALA A 146 -8.03 18.87 -7.13
CA ALA A 146 -7.24 19.95 -7.70
C ALA A 146 -7.96 21.28 -7.50
N ASN A 147 -7.39 22.20 -6.73
CA ASN A 147 -8.01 23.51 -6.44
C ASN A 147 -9.48 23.38 -5.97
N ASP A 148 -9.72 22.55 -4.97
CA ASP A 148 -11.05 22.26 -4.38
C ASP A 148 -12.09 21.63 -5.34
N ARG A 149 -11.66 21.15 -6.50
CA ARG A 149 -12.53 20.40 -7.42
C ARG A 149 -12.10 18.94 -7.46
N LEU A 150 -13.07 18.04 -7.49
CA LEU A 150 -12.82 16.62 -7.67
C LEU A 150 -12.14 16.40 -9.03
N ALA A 151 -10.92 15.87 -8.99
CA ALA A 151 -10.08 15.60 -10.15
C ALA A 151 -10.08 14.10 -10.52
N GLY A 152 -10.44 13.24 -9.59
CA GLY A 152 -10.50 11.80 -9.78
C GLY A 152 -10.74 11.05 -8.49
N ILE A 153 -10.92 9.74 -8.59
CA ILE A 153 -11.13 8.84 -7.45
C ILE A 153 -10.27 7.60 -7.65
N SER A 154 -9.69 7.08 -6.56
CA SER A 154 -9.06 5.76 -6.54
C SER A 154 -9.78 4.87 -5.54
N LEU A 155 -10.15 3.66 -5.97
CA LEU A 155 -10.85 2.67 -5.17
C LEU A 155 -9.98 1.42 -5.02
N GLY A 156 -9.71 1.01 -3.78
CA GLY A 156 -9.00 -0.21 -3.44
C GLY A 156 -9.99 -1.26 -2.95
N LEU A 157 -10.23 -2.30 -3.73
CA LEU A 157 -11.06 -3.43 -3.34
C LEU A 157 -10.20 -4.48 -2.67
N ILE A 158 -10.62 -4.92 -1.49
CA ILE A 158 -9.96 -6.01 -0.77
C ILE A 158 -10.76 -7.27 -1.00
N VAL A 159 -10.10 -8.28 -1.55
CA VAL A 159 -10.73 -9.54 -1.90
C VAL A 159 -10.05 -10.72 -1.23
N ASN A 160 -10.83 -11.75 -0.92
CA ASN A 160 -10.34 -13.03 -0.43
C ASN A 160 -9.80 -13.88 -1.60
N ASP A 161 -8.67 -14.55 -1.38
CA ASP A 161 -8.09 -15.54 -2.30
C ASP A 161 -8.90 -16.83 -2.38
N LYS A 162 -9.72 -17.12 -1.35
CA LYS A 162 -10.52 -18.34 -1.27
C LYS A 162 -11.87 -18.13 -0.56
N ILE A 163 -12.78 -19.05 -0.78
CA ILE A 163 -14.09 -19.10 -0.15
C ILE A 163 -14.15 -20.33 0.75
N ASN A 164 -14.49 -20.16 2.03
CA ASN A 164 -14.84 -21.28 2.91
C ASN A 164 -16.29 -21.68 2.70
N TYR A 165 -16.51 -22.89 2.25
CA TYR A 165 -17.84 -23.46 2.06
C TYR A 165 -17.90 -24.87 2.64
N ASN A 166 -18.85 -25.12 3.55
CA ASN A 166 -18.99 -26.40 4.25
C ASN A 166 -17.73 -26.88 4.99
N ASN A 167 -16.98 -25.95 5.62
CA ASN A 167 -15.70 -26.18 6.29
C ASN A 167 -14.57 -26.67 5.36
N GLN A 168 -14.67 -26.39 4.08
CA GLN A 168 -13.62 -26.62 3.10
C GLN A 168 -13.29 -25.28 2.40
N ASP A 169 -12.01 -25.00 2.24
CA ASP A 169 -11.55 -23.84 1.49
C ASP A 169 -11.47 -24.17 0.00
N TYR A 170 -11.98 -23.26 -0.81
CA TYR A 170 -11.95 -23.31 -2.26
C TYR A 170 -11.20 -22.08 -2.76
N GLU A 171 -9.96 -22.26 -3.17
CA GLU A 171 -9.16 -21.21 -3.78
C GLU A 171 -9.83 -20.71 -5.07
N ILE A 172 -9.82 -19.39 -5.28
CA ILE A 172 -10.34 -18.76 -6.49
C ILE A 172 -9.20 -18.69 -7.49
N THR A 173 -9.37 -19.29 -8.66
CA THR A 173 -8.33 -19.22 -9.70
C THR A 173 -8.20 -17.78 -10.23
N PRO A 174 -6.99 -17.37 -10.70
CA PRO A 174 -6.78 -16.04 -11.26
C PRO A 174 -7.78 -15.67 -12.37
N GLU A 175 -8.15 -16.62 -13.23
CA GLU A 175 -9.16 -16.42 -14.28
C GLU A 175 -10.54 -16.09 -13.70
N LYS A 176 -10.95 -16.80 -12.63
CA LYS A 176 -12.26 -16.58 -12.00
C LYS A 176 -12.28 -15.26 -11.21
N MET A 177 -11.18 -14.93 -10.56
CA MET A 177 -11.00 -13.64 -9.89
C MET A 177 -11.07 -12.50 -10.92
N GLU A 178 -10.34 -12.57 -12.02
CA GLU A 178 -10.38 -11.57 -13.09
C GLU A 178 -11.81 -11.37 -13.63
N ASN A 179 -12.53 -12.45 -13.91
CA ASN A 179 -13.92 -12.37 -14.38
C ASN A 179 -14.85 -11.69 -13.35
N TYR A 180 -14.70 -12.03 -12.08
CA TYR A 180 -15.44 -11.39 -11.00
C TYR A 180 -15.10 -9.89 -10.91
N LEU A 181 -13.82 -9.54 -10.92
CA LEU A 181 -13.35 -8.16 -10.78
C LEU A 181 -13.78 -7.26 -11.95
N ASN A 182 -13.75 -7.77 -13.18
CA ASN A 182 -14.23 -7.04 -14.36
C ASN A 182 -15.68 -6.58 -14.20
N VAL A 183 -16.54 -7.48 -13.73
CA VAL A 183 -17.95 -7.15 -13.48
C VAL A 183 -18.08 -6.21 -12.28
N THR A 184 -17.36 -6.49 -11.21
CA THR A 184 -17.44 -5.73 -9.95
C THR A 184 -16.96 -4.29 -10.13
N PHE A 185 -15.84 -4.06 -10.82
CA PHE A 185 -15.33 -2.71 -11.11
C PHE A 185 -16.33 -1.90 -11.92
N SER A 186 -16.89 -2.51 -12.97
CA SER A 186 -17.88 -1.83 -13.81
C SER A 186 -19.15 -1.46 -13.05
N LYS A 187 -19.64 -2.36 -12.18
CA LYS A 187 -20.80 -2.10 -11.33
C LYS A 187 -20.51 -1.00 -10.30
N LEU A 188 -19.34 -1.05 -9.65
CA LEU A 188 -18.95 -0.05 -8.67
C LEU A 188 -18.83 1.34 -9.29
N VAL A 189 -18.16 1.46 -10.43
CA VAL A 189 -18.03 2.74 -11.15
C VAL A 189 -19.40 3.27 -11.61
N THR A 190 -20.28 2.38 -12.08
CA THR A 190 -21.67 2.75 -12.43
C THR A 190 -22.40 3.27 -11.20
N TYR A 191 -22.32 2.55 -10.08
CA TYR A 191 -22.91 2.97 -8.82
C TYR A 191 -22.41 4.35 -8.39
N MET A 192 -21.12 4.59 -8.39
CA MET A 192 -20.52 5.89 -8.03
C MET A 192 -21.09 7.02 -8.88
N ARG A 193 -21.20 6.82 -10.19
CA ARG A 193 -21.69 7.83 -11.14
C ARG A 193 -23.22 8.07 -11.04
N GLU A 194 -24.00 7.05 -10.73
CA GLU A 194 -25.45 7.16 -10.55
C GLU A 194 -25.84 7.73 -9.18
N ARG A 195 -25.04 7.42 -8.17
CA ARG A 195 -25.32 7.78 -6.78
C ARG A 195 -24.90 9.20 -6.43
N PHE A 196 -23.76 9.66 -6.94
CA PHE A 196 -23.15 10.91 -6.54
C PHE A 196 -23.05 11.90 -7.71
N ASN A 197 -23.79 13.00 -7.61
CA ASN A 197 -23.86 14.01 -8.68
C ASN A 197 -22.49 14.63 -9.04
N GLU A 198 -21.56 14.64 -8.09
CA GLU A 198 -20.20 15.15 -8.29
C GLU A 198 -19.32 14.19 -9.11
N VAL A 199 -19.63 12.88 -9.08
CA VAL A 199 -18.90 11.83 -9.77
C VAL A 199 -19.43 11.66 -11.19
N THR A 200 -19.23 12.69 -12.01
CA THR A 200 -19.69 12.68 -13.41
C THR A 200 -18.85 11.75 -14.28
N VAL A 201 -19.32 11.49 -15.50
CA VAL A 201 -18.58 10.68 -16.48
C VAL A 201 -17.18 11.24 -16.79
N ASN A 202 -16.97 12.54 -16.59
CA ASN A 202 -15.68 13.20 -16.82
C ASN A 202 -14.72 13.12 -15.62
N VAL A 203 -15.17 12.60 -14.47
CA VAL A 203 -14.30 12.31 -13.34
C VAL A 203 -13.68 10.94 -13.57
N PRO A 204 -12.38 10.84 -13.77
CA PRO A 204 -11.73 9.54 -13.94
C PRO A 204 -11.75 8.76 -12.62
N ILE A 205 -11.94 7.45 -12.73
CA ILE A 205 -11.93 6.53 -11.59
C ILE A 205 -10.90 5.43 -11.86
N PHE A 206 -9.96 5.29 -10.95
CA PHE A 206 -9.01 4.18 -10.89
C PHE A 206 -9.51 3.18 -9.86
N VAL A 207 -9.49 1.89 -10.19
CA VAL A 207 -9.91 0.82 -9.29
C VAL A 207 -8.81 -0.23 -9.27
N ALA A 208 -8.39 -0.68 -8.10
CA ALA A 208 -7.41 -1.75 -7.99
C ALA A 208 -7.86 -2.78 -6.95
N ALA A 209 -7.63 -4.07 -7.20
CA ALA A 209 -7.96 -5.16 -6.31
C ALA A 209 -6.72 -5.66 -5.59
N TYR A 210 -6.76 -5.66 -4.27
CA TYR A 210 -5.78 -6.25 -3.38
C TYR A 210 -6.32 -7.61 -2.90
N GLU A 211 -5.65 -8.68 -3.29
CA GLU A 211 -5.97 -10.03 -2.86
C GLU A 211 -5.23 -10.35 -1.56
N LEU A 212 -6.00 -10.73 -0.53
CA LEU A 212 -5.44 -11.15 0.76
C LEU A 212 -4.84 -12.55 0.60
N ASP A 213 -3.65 -12.75 1.13
CA ASP A 213 -3.08 -14.09 1.31
C ASP A 213 -3.61 -14.66 2.63
N SER A 214 -4.50 -15.63 2.56
CA SER A 214 -5.13 -16.22 3.72
C SER A 214 -4.39 -17.44 4.28
N ASP A 215 -3.22 -17.80 3.72
CA ASP A 215 -2.38 -18.83 4.27
C ASP A 215 -1.60 -18.31 5.49
N PRO A 216 -1.92 -18.78 6.73
CA PRO A 216 -1.24 -18.30 7.93
C PRO A 216 0.23 -18.71 8.01
N LEU A 217 0.68 -19.58 7.12
CA LEU A 217 2.07 -20.04 7.04
C LEU A 217 2.91 -19.19 6.08
N THR A 218 2.26 -18.41 5.22
CA THR A 218 2.98 -17.46 4.38
C THR A 218 3.28 -16.18 5.16
N SER A 219 4.41 -15.59 4.85
CA SER A 219 4.79 -14.27 5.36
C SER A 219 4.43 -13.17 4.36
N SER A 220 3.49 -13.44 3.46
CA SER A 220 2.96 -12.49 2.51
C SER A 220 1.56 -12.06 2.96
N PRO A 221 1.30 -10.77 3.14
CA PRO A 221 -0.03 -10.30 3.52
C PRO A 221 -1.00 -10.27 2.34
N GLY A 222 -0.52 -10.42 1.10
CA GLY A 222 -1.25 -10.30 -0.14
C GLY A 222 -0.57 -9.38 -1.14
N GLY A 223 -1.34 -8.91 -2.14
CA GLY A 223 -0.84 -8.00 -3.15
C GLY A 223 -1.92 -7.51 -4.12
N TYR A 224 -1.57 -6.50 -4.92
CA TYR A 224 -2.44 -6.03 -5.99
C TYR A 224 -2.37 -6.96 -7.19
N VAL A 225 -3.52 -7.51 -7.57
CA VAL A 225 -3.63 -8.53 -8.63
C VAL A 225 -4.26 -8.02 -9.92
N TYR A 226 -5.09 -6.96 -9.83
CA TYR A 226 -5.84 -6.45 -10.97
C TYR A 226 -6.14 -4.98 -10.82
N ASP A 227 -6.14 -4.22 -11.92
CA ASP A 227 -6.60 -2.84 -11.94
C ASP A 227 -7.51 -2.52 -13.13
N GLY A 228 -8.23 -1.40 -12.98
CA GLY A 228 -9.05 -0.82 -14.03
C GLY A 228 -9.04 0.71 -13.96
N TYR A 229 -8.96 1.36 -15.11
CA TYR A 229 -9.07 2.81 -15.21
C TYR A 229 -10.21 3.20 -16.12
N PHE A 230 -11.08 4.07 -15.61
CA PHE A 230 -12.32 4.52 -16.26
C PHE A 230 -12.24 6.03 -16.50
N ASP A 231 -12.11 6.41 -17.76
CA ASP A 231 -12.07 7.81 -18.21
C ASP A 231 -13.11 8.07 -19.29
N GLY A 232 -14.07 8.91 -19.00
CA GLY A 232 -15.21 9.11 -19.86
C GLY A 232 -16.02 7.82 -20.01
N THR A 233 -16.15 7.36 -21.26
CA THR A 233 -16.78 6.09 -21.63
C THR A 233 -15.78 4.95 -21.85
N ASN A 234 -14.50 5.23 -21.72
CA ASN A 234 -13.44 4.26 -21.93
C ASN A 234 -13.08 3.57 -20.62
N SER A 235 -12.71 2.31 -20.72
CA SER A 235 -12.11 1.55 -19.62
C SER A 235 -10.94 0.72 -20.13
N THR A 236 -9.91 0.62 -19.31
CA THR A 236 -8.77 -0.26 -19.54
C THR A 236 -8.55 -1.11 -18.30
N PHE A 237 -8.11 -2.34 -18.48
CA PHE A 237 -7.89 -3.28 -17.38
C PHE A 237 -6.52 -3.94 -17.54
N HIS A 238 -5.84 -4.21 -16.42
CA HIS A 238 -4.54 -4.85 -16.42
C HIS A 238 -4.42 -5.87 -15.30
N ASN A 239 -3.81 -7.00 -15.61
CA ASN A 239 -3.33 -7.92 -14.58
C ASN A 239 -2.08 -7.34 -13.92
N LEU A 240 -2.09 -7.32 -12.62
CA LEU A 240 -0.96 -6.95 -11.77
C LEU A 240 -0.40 -8.22 -11.14
N ASP A 241 0.90 -8.23 -10.94
CA ASP A 241 1.61 -9.32 -10.25
C ASP A 241 2.45 -8.67 -9.14
N GLN A 242 1.74 -8.01 -8.23
CA GLN A 242 2.36 -7.37 -7.06
C GLN A 242 2.20 -8.26 -5.85
N THR A 243 3.30 -8.54 -5.20
CA THR A 243 3.35 -9.37 -4.00
C THR A 243 4.18 -8.65 -2.95
N GLN A 244 3.87 -8.87 -1.69
CA GLN A 244 4.70 -8.44 -0.57
C GLN A 244 5.24 -9.65 0.16
N ALA A 245 6.44 -9.52 0.71
CA ALA A 245 7.06 -10.58 1.49
C ALA A 245 7.84 -10.00 2.67
N THR A 246 7.70 -10.62 3.83
CA THR A 246 8.55 -10.33 4.99
C THR A 246 10.00 -10.75 4.72
N VAL A 247 10.94 -9.96 5.18
CA VAL A 247 12.38 -10.22 5.01
C VAL A 247 13.07 -10.35 6.38
N PRO A 248 13.75 -11.48 6.64
CA PRO A 248 13.89 -12.67 5.82
C PRO A 248 12.67 -13.60 5.91
N SER A 249 12.37 -14.30 4.83
CA SER A 249 11.39 -15.39 4.82
C SER A 249 11.70 -16.41 3.72
N ALA A 250 11.08 -17.60 3.82
CA ALA A 250 11.17 -18.60 2.76
C ALA A 250 10.52 -18.10 1.48
N LYS A 251 9.37 -17.41 1.61
CA LYS A 251 8.63 -16.81 0.48
C LYS A 251 9.46 -15.77 -0.26
N PHE A 252 10.14 -14.87 0.47
CA PHE A 252 11.03 -13.89 -0.14
C PHE A 252 12.18 -14.56 -0.92
N THR A 253 12.78 -15.60 -0.33
CA THR A 253 13.87 -16.37 -0.99
C THR A 253 13.38 -17.10 -2.24
N GLU A 254 12.13 -17.57 -2.24
CA GLU A 254 11.51 -18.21 -3.40
C GLU A 254 11.22 -17.21 -4.54
N LEU A 255 10.67 -16.04 -4.18
CA LEU A 255 10.27 -15.02 -5.15
C LEU A 255 11.47 -14.31 -5.78
N ASP A 256 12.46 -13.93 -4.97
CA ASP A 256 13.65 -13.19 -5.43
C ASP A 256 14.91 -13.72 -4.73
N PRO A 257 15.48 -14.82 -5.23
CA PRO A 257 16.64 -15.46 -4.60
C PRO A 257 17.92 -14.59 -4.66
N GLU A 258 18.07 -13.73 -5.67
CA GLU A 258 19.23 -12.86 -5.79
C GLU A 258 19.18 -11.75 -4.72
N MET A 259 18.08 -11.07 -4.59
CA MET A 259 17.87 -10.05 -3.56
C MET A 259 17.96 -10.65 -2.14
N ALA A 260 17.47 -11.88 -1.95
CA ALA A 260 17.57 -12.59 -0.67
C ALA A 260 19.02 -12.94 -0.31
N ALA A 261 19.87 -13.23 -1.30
CA ALA A 261 21.29 -13.42 -1.09
C ALA A 261 21.98 -12.11 -0.70
N ASP A 262 21.75 -11.03 -1.42
CA ASP A 262 22.26 -9.68 -1.13
C ASP A 262 21.85 -9.24 0.30
N PHE A 263 20.58 -9.44 0.67
CA PHE A 263 20.08 -9.17 2.02
C PHE A 263 20.85 -10.01 3.08
N THR A 264 21.14 -11.27 2.78
CA THR A 264 21.85 -12.14 3.72
C THR A 264 23.29 -11.64 3.94
N GLU A 265 23.96 -11.20 2.91
CA GLU A 265 25.30 -10.60 3.01
C GLU A 265 25.27 -9.28 3.79
N PHE A 266 24.32 -8.41 3.48
CA PHE A 266 24.11 -7.16 4.21
C PHE A 266 23.86 -7.41 5.70
N LYS A 267 22.91 -8.29 6.05
CA LYS A 267 22.64 -8.67 7.43
C LYS A 267 23.88 -9.18 8.16
N ASN A 268 24.65 -10.08 7.53
CA ASN A 268 25.84 -10.66 8.13
C ASN A 268 26.91 -9.60 8.36
N ALA A 269 27.08 -8.64 7.46
CA ALA A 269 28.01 -7.53 7.64
C ALA A 269 27.68 -6.72 8.89
N LEU A 270 26.39 -6.38 9.10
CA LEU A 270 25.95 -5.65 10.28
C LEU A 270 26.15 -6.44 11.59
N LEU A 271 25.83 -7.74 11.56
CA LEU A 271 26.00 -8.63 12.72
C LEU A 271 27.48 -8.83 13.08
N ASN A 272 28.40 -8.65 12.16
CA ASN A 272 29.84 -8.68 12.46
C ASN A 272 30.30 -7.47 13.28
N VAL A 273 29.60 -6.33 13.18
CA VAL A 273 29.89 -5.13 13.98
C VAL A 273 29.28 -5.23 15.37
N LEU A 274 27.99 -5.61 15.45
CA LEU A 274 27.24 -5.74 16.69
C LEU A 274 26.44 -7.05 16.68
N PRO A 275 27.04 -8.19 17.07
CA PRO A 275 26.39 -9.49 16.99
C PRO A 275 25.24 -9.67 18.00
N ASP A 276 25.36 -9.04 19.18
CA ASP A 276 24.43 -9.24 20.27
C ASP A 276 23.26 -8.26 20.21
N ALA A 277 22.05 -8.77 20.33
CA ALA A 277 20.80 -7.99 20.36
C ALA A 277 20.61 -7.03 19.15
N THR A 278 21.20 -7.39 18.00
CA THR A 278 20.98 -6.71 16.71
C THR A 278 20.18 -7.62 15.79
N TYR A 279 19.09 -7.08 15.25
CA TYR A 279 18.20 -7.80 14.35
C TYR A 279 18.01 -6.98 13.08
N VAL A 280 17.97 -7.67 11.94
CA VAL A 280 17.69 -7.05 10.64
C VAL A 280 16.50 -7.77 10.05
N THR A 281 15.39 -7.03 9.92
CA THR A 281 14.13 -7.50 9.35
C THR A 281 13.59 -6.44 8.40
N GLY A 282 12.59 -6.79 7.61
CA GLY A 282 11.99 -5.81 6.72
C GLY A 282 10.87 -6.38 5.89
N GLU A 283 10.52 -5.64 4.85
CA GLU A 283 9.49 -5.97 3.89
C GLU A 283 10.00 -5.69 2.47
N ALA A 284 9.68 -6.59 1.56
CA ALA A 284 9.92 -6.45 0.14
C ALA A 284 8.57 -6.28 -0.59
N LYS A 285 8.49 -5.26 -1.45
CA LYS A 285 7.41 -5.13 -2.45
C LYS A 285 7.97 -5.62 -3.79
N LEU A 286 7.32 -6.64 -4.35
CA LEU A 286 7.75 -7.27 -5.59
C LEU A 286 6.72 -7.03 -6.71
N ASN A 287 7.19 -6.98 -7.93
CA ASN A 287 6.37 -6.99 -9.12
C ASN A 287 6.94 -8.03 -10.08
N LYS A 288 6.14 -9.02 -10.45
CA LYS A 288 6.56 -10.16 -11.29
C LYS A 288 7.82 -10.85 -10.75
N GLY A 289 7.85 -11.07 -9.44
CA GLY A 289 8.96 -11.74 -8.77
C GLY A 289 10.25 -10.91 -8.65
N VAL A 290 10.23 -9.63 -9.02
CA VAL A 290 11.40 -8.72 -8.90
C VAL A 290 11.13 -7.70 -7.81
N THR A 291 12.03 -7.56 -6.86
CA THR A 291 11.91 -6.61 -5.75
C THR A 291 11.99 -5.16 -6.25
N GLN A 292 10.91 -4.41 -6.10
CA GLN A 292 10.85 -2.99 -6.48
C GLN A 292 11.22 -2.06 -5.33
N LYS A 293 10.90 -2.46 -4.11
CA LYS A 293 11.22 -1.73 -2.89
C LYS A 293 11.59 -2.70 -1.78
N LEU A 294 12.70 -2.43 -1.10
CA LEU A 294 13.15 -3.19 0.07
C LEU A 294 13.27 -2.23 1.26
N SER A 295 12.36 -2.37 2.24
CA SER A 295 12.34 -1.57 3.46
C SER A 295 12.88 -2.39 4.62
N LEU A 296 14.05 -2.01 5.15
CA LEU A 296 14.74 -2.75 6.21
C LEU A 296 14.71 -1.98 7.53
N THR A 297 14.50 -2.68 8.61
CA THR A 297 14.65 -2.19 9.99
C THR A 297 15.80 -2.93 10.66
N VAL A 298 16.80 -2.16 11.07
CA VAL A 298 17.90 -2.63 11.91
C VAL A 298 17.59 -2.25 13.34
N THR A 299 17.26 -3.22 14.18
CA THR A 299 17.00 -3.00 15.61
C THR A 299 18.25 -3.33 16.41
N ALA A 300 18.84 -2.33 17.04
CA ALA A 300 20.04 -2.45 17.89
C ALA A 300 19.62 -2.33 19.36
N HIS A 301 18.89 -3.32 19.86
CA HIS A 301 18.22 -3.27 21.16
C HIS A 301 19.19 -3.11 22.33
N GLY A 302 18.92 -2.10 23.19
CA GLY A 302 19.69 -1.84 24.40
C GLY A 302 21.10 -1.30 24.14
N LYS A 303 21.36 -0.74 22.97
CA LYS A 303 22.67 -0.21 22.58
C LYS A 303 22.86 1.26 22.96
N THR A 304 24.10 1.64 23.16
CA THR A 304 24.46 3.06 23.36
C THR A 304 24.34 3.85 22.05
N LEU A 305 24.24 5.17 22.15
CA LEU A 305 24.22 6.03 20.98
C LEU A 305 25.41 5.80 20.05
N ALA A 306 26.60 5.60 20.61
CA ALA A 306 27.82 5.35 19.81
C ALA A 306 27.73 4.02 19.03
N GLU A 307 27.16 2.97 19.63
CA GLU A 307 26.91 1.69 18.96
C GLU A 307 25.85 1.81 17.86
N VAL A 308 24.76 2.54 18.12
CA VAL A 308 23.73 2.82 17.11
C VAL A 308 24.31 3.62 15.93
N MET A 309 25.17 4.60 16.21
CA MET A 309 25.88 5.34 15.17
C MET A 309 26.83 4.43 14.36
N ALA A 310 27.58 3.53 15.02
CA ALA A 310 28.46 2.60 14.33
C ALA A 310 27.69 1.67 13.38
N ILE A 311 26.58 1.10 13.84
CA ILE A 311 25.75 0.23 12.98
C ILE A 311 25.10 1.00 11.83
N THR A 312 24.74 2.28 12.06
CA THR A 312 24.16 3.14 11.01
C THR A 312 25.20 3.45 9.92
N GLN A 313 26.45 3.71 10.32
CA GLN A 313 27.55 3.93 9.37
C GLN A 313 27.84 2.67 8.57
N GLU A 314 27.93 1.52 9.24
CA GLU A 314 28.13 0.24 8.56
C GLU A 314 26.98 -0.05 7.59
N ALA A 315 25.72 0.12 8.01
CA ALA A 315 24.57 -0.07 7.14
C ALA A 315 24.68 0.78 5.88
N LYS A 316 25.05 2.06 6.01
CA LYS A 316 25.25 2.95 4.87
C LYS A 316 26.37 2.47 3.94
N GLU A 317 27.50 2.01 4.51
CA GLU A 317 28.64 1.53 3.71
C GLU A 317 28.33 0.23 2.98
N LYS A 318 27.49 -0.62 3.59
CA LYS A 318 27.13 -1.94 3.03
C LYS A 318 25.93 -1.93 2.09
N MET A 319 25.31 -0.77 1.85
CA MET A 319 24.31 -0.67 0.79
C MET A 319 24.83 -1.08 -0.59
N ASN A 320 26.14 -1.03 -0.81
CA ASN A 320 26.77 -1.49 -2.05
C ASN A 320 26.75 -3.02 -2.25
N LEU A 321 26.32 -3.78 -1.23
CA LEU A 321 26.11 -5.23 -1.36
C LEU A 321 24.82 -5.55 -2.13
N PHE A 322 23.88 -4.63 -2.16
CA PHE A 322 22.72 -4.77 -3.02
C PHE A 322 23.10 -4.43 -4.47
N THR A 323 22.90 -5.40 -5.34
CA THR A 323 23.37 -5.32 -6.74
C THR A 323 22.33 -4.71 -7.67
N ASP A 324 21.04 -4.80 -7.33
CA ASP A 324 19.96 -4.19 -8.10
C ASP A 324 19.92 -2.66 -7.86
N THR A 325 20.17 -1.90 -8.91
CA THR A 325 20.18 -0.42 -8.88
C THR A 325 18.81 0.21 -9.15
N GLU A 326 17.84 -0.56 -9.62
CA GLU A 326 16.48 -0.09 -9.91
C GLU A 326 15.57 -0.25 -8.68
N CYS A 327 15.94 -1.10 -7.73
CA CYS A 327 15.22 -1.27 -6.48
C CYS A 327 15.34 -0.04 -5.58
N ALA A 328 14.22 0.37 -4.97
CA ALA A 328 14.21 1.42 -3.96
C ALA A 328 14.54 0.83 -2.57
N TYR A 329 15.59 1.33 -1.93
CA TYR A 329 16.02 0.86 -0.62
C TYR A 329 15.70 1.88 0.47
N VAL A 330 15.10 1.40 1.56
CA VAL A 330 14.90 2.18 2.79
C VAL A 330 15.50 1.40 3.95
N VAL A 331 16.42 2.00 4.69
CA VAL A 331 17.02 1.38 5.87
C VAL A 331 16.83 2.27 7.09
N THR A 332 16.08 1.77 8.06
CA THR A 332 15.82 2.46 9.34
C THR A 332 16.61 1.76 10.45
N VAL A 333 17.40 2.51 11.21
CA VAL A 333 18.11 2.00 12.38
C VAL A 333 17.44 2.54 13.64
N LYS A 334 17.07 1.63 14.55
CA LYS A 334 16.41 1.98 15.82
C LYS A 334 16.99 1.19 17.01
N ASN A 335 16.79 1.74 18.20
CA ASN A 335 17.16 1.11 19.49
C ASN A 335 15.92 0.56 20.20
#